data_3adc2beacb65ea5f86c49c58fd173b4e
#
_entry.id   3adc2beacb65ea5f86c49c58fd173b4e
#
_cell.length_a   1.000
_cell.length_b   1.000
_cell.length_c   1.000
_cell.angle_alpha   90.00
_cell.angle_beta   90.00
_cell.angle_gamma   90.00
#
_symmetry.space_group_name_H-M   'P 1'
#
loop_
_entity.id
_entity.type
_entity.pdbx_description
1 polymer ?
#
loop_
_entity_poly.entity_id
_entity_poly.type
_entity_poly.pdbx_seq_one_letter_code
_entity_poly.pdbx_strand_id
1 'polypeptide(L)'
;AMEGVTLGVPAIALSFAGGELKADPALLTDQIPVVAKLLEHLTALKMPRDTLLNVNMPARKASEIRGVRLTRLGRRVYSDSLMKMQDPRKREIYWIGGGSASWSGAADSDFRAVEDGYISVTPLTLDLTHLKMLDEAKLWWTEP
;
A
#
# COMPACT_ATOMS: atom_id res chain seq x y z
N ALA A 1 -8.76 6.99 4.14
CA ALA A 1 -9.17 5.72 4.78
C ALA A 1 -8.71 5.65 6.24
N MET A 2 -7.46 5.98 6.56
CA MET A 2 -6.96 6.01 7.95
C MET A 2 -7.80 6.91 8.85
N GLU A 3 -8.20 8.09 8.38
CA GLU A 3 -9.10 9.02 9.09
C GLU A 3 -10.45 8.37 9.44
N GLY A 4 -11.05 7.63 8.51
CA GLY A 4 -12.29 6.90 8.78
C GLY A 4 -12.14 5.91 9.92
N VAL A 5 -11.06 5.13 9.93
CA VAL A 5 -10.78 4.17 11.01
C VAL A 5 -10.57 4.87 12.35
N THR A 6 -9.85 6.00 12.37
CA THR A 6 -9.67 6.82 13.58
C THR A 6 -11.02 7.29 14.16
N LEU A 7 -12.00 7.52 13.30
CA LEU A 7 -13.38 7.87 13.69
C LEU A 7 -14.26 6.64 13.98
N GLY A 8 -13.69 5.43 14.01
CA GLY A 8 -14.40 4.18 14.31
C GLY A 8 -15.24 3.65 13.14
N VAL A 9 -14.95 4.10 11.90
CA VAL A 9 -15.61 3.65 10.68
C VAL A 9 -14.66 2.78 9.89
N PRO A 10 -14.98 1.49 9.62
CA PRO A 10 -14.19 0.65 8.73
C PRO A 10 -14.03 1.30 7.37
N ALA A 11 -12.85 1.23 6.78
CA ALA A 11 -12.54 1.97 5.58
C ALA A 11 -11.81 1.12 4.54
N ILE A 12 -11.97 1.50 3.26
CA ILE A 12 -11.28 0.89 2.12
C ILE A 12 -10.46 1.98 1.43
N ALA A 13 -9.17 1.74 1.26
CA ALA A 13 -8.30 2.53 0.39
C ALA A 13 -8.11 1.76 -0.91
N LEU A 14 -8.56 2.33 -2.02
CA LEU A 14 -8.41 1.75 -3.35
C LEU A 14 -7.37 2.54 -4.14
N SER A 15 -6.34 1.87 -4.62
CA SER A 15 -5.26 2.44 -5.43
C SER A 15 -5.09 1.69 -6.73
N PHE A 16 -4.68 2.42 -7.77
CA PHE A 16 -4.30 1.85 -9.04
C PHE A 16 -2.77 1.83 -9.14
N ALA A 17 -2.19 0.66 -9.24
CA ALA A 17 -0.73 0.47 -9.24
C ALA A 17 -0.16 0.63 -10.66
N GLY A 18 -0.23 1.85 -11.20
CA GLY A 18 0.17 2.16 -12.58
C GLY A 18 1.63 2.56 -12.77
N GLY A 19 2.44 2.63 -11.72
CA GLY A 19 3.84 3.08 -11.80
C GLY A 19 3.95 4.50 -12.40
N GLU A 20 5.01 4.74 -13.18
CA GLU A 20 5.22 5.99 -13.92
C GLU A 20 4.30 6.13 -15.16
N LEU A 21 3.62 5.08 -15.55
CA LEU A 21 2.58 5.14 -16.57
C LEU A 21 1.47 6.03 -16.04
N LYS A 22 1.33 7.21 -16.65
CA LYS A 22 0.14 8.05 -16.49
C LYS A 22 -1.06 7.14 -16.61
N ALA A 23 -1.90 7.08 -15.58
CA ALA A 23 -3.07 6.21 -15.59
C ALA A 23 -3.84 6.44 -16.90
N ASP A 24 -3.82 5.44 -17.78
CA ASP A 24 -4.58 5.51 -19.02
C ASP A 24 -6.06 5.53 -18.65
N PRO A 25 -6.81 6.61 -18.98
CA PRO A 25 -8.22 6.71 -18.67
C PRO A 25 -9.04 5.55 -19.24
N ALA A 26 -8.63 5.01 -20.40
CA ALA A 26 -9.28 3.86 -21.01
C ALA A 26 -9.12 2.61 -20.15
N LEU A 27 -7.93 2.40 -19.58
CA LEU A 27 -7.64 1.27 -18.70
C LEU A 27 -8.43 1.37 -17.38
N LEU A 28 -8.52 2.58 -16.81
CA LEU A 28 -9.33 2.82 -15.63
C LEU A 28 -10.82 2.52 -15.90
N THR A 29 -11.32 2.99 -17.03
CA THR A 29 -12.71 2.75 -17.44
C THR A 29 -13.01 1.26 -17.64
N ASP A 30 -12.09 0.51 -18.24
CA ASP A 30 -12.19 -0.93 -18.45
C ASP A 30 -12.28 -1.70 -17.12
N GLN A 31 -11.64 -1.21 -16.07
CA GLN A 31 -11.63 -1.85 -14.75
C GLN A 31 -12.86 -1.53 -13.88
N ILE A 32 -13.69 -0.54 -14.24
CA ILE A 32 -14.85 -0.13 -13.42
C ILE A 32 -15.75 -1.31 -13.02
N PRO A 33 -16.14 -2.23 -13.90
CA PRO A 33 -17.01 -3.35 -13.51
C PRO A 33 -16.35 -4.28 -12.49
N VAL A 34 -15.03 -4.49 -12.59
CA VAL A 34 -14.25 -5.32 -11.64
C VAL A 34 -14.21 -4.66 -10.28
N VAL A 35 -13.95 -3.35 -10.24
CA VAL A 35 -13.92 -2.55 -9.01
C VAL A 35 -15.29 -2.54 -8.35
N ALA A 36 -16.37 -2.31 -9.12
CA ALA A 36 -17.73 -2.29 -8.58
C ALA A 36 -18.08 -3.62 -7.89
N LYS A 37 -17.84 -4.74 -8.56
CA LYS A 37 -18.07 -6.08 -8.00
C LYS A 37 -17.21 -6.35 -6.75
N LEU A 38 -15.96 -5.91 -6.78
CA LEU A 38 -15.06 -6.05 -5.63
C LEU A 38 -15.57 -5.24 -4.43
N LEU A 39 -15.94 -3.98 -4.64
CA LEU A 39 -16.45 -3.12 -3.57
C LEU A 39 -17.77 -3.62 -3.00
N GLU A 40 -18.69 -4.10 -3.85
CA GLU A 40 -19.93 -4.75 -3.41
C GLU A 40 -19.62 -5.92 -2.46
N HIS A 41 -18.67 -6.78 -2.80
CA HIS A 41 -18.24 -7.87 -1.97
C HIS A 41 -17.58 -7.40 -0.65
N LEU A 42 -16.63 -6.47 -0.73
CA LEU A 42 -15.87 -6.00 0.43
C LEU A 42 -16.75 -5.22 1.42
N THR A 43 -17.72 -4.44 0.95
CA THR A 43 -18.63 -3.68 1.81
C THR A 43 -19.66 -4.55 2.51
N ALA A 44 -19.94 -5.73 1.97
CA ALA A 44 -20.80 -6.74 2.63
C ALA A 44 -20.10 -7.46 3.79
N LEU A 45 -18.77 -7.35 3.91
CA LEU A 45 -18.03 -8.00 4.99
C LEU A 45 -18.26 -7.29 6.32
N LYS A 46 -18.41 -8.06 7.38
CA LYS A 46 -18.42 -7.54 8.76
C LYS A 46 -16.99 -7.29 9.23
N MET A 47 -16.45 -6.13 8.90
CA MET A 47 -15.12 -5.75 9.34
C MET A 47 -15.10 -5.21 10.78
N PRO A 48 -14.07 -5.51 11.58
CA PRO A 48 -13.82 -4.81 12.84
C PRO A 48 -13.71 -3.29 12.63
N ARG A 49 -14.10 -2.48 13.61
CA ARG A 49 -14.12 -1.01 13.49
C ARG A 49 -12.75 -0.38 13.30
N ASP A 50 -11.70 -1.04 13.75
CA ASP A 50 -10.30 -0.64 13.64
C ASP A 50 -9.63 -1.12 12.35
N THR A 51 -10.42 -1.58 11.37
CA THR A 51 -9.90 -2.20 10.15
C THR A 51 -9.94 -1.25 8.97
N LEU A 52 -8.82 -1.19 8.28
CA LEU A 52 -8.63 -0.58 6.98
C LEU A 52 -8.26 -1.67 5.97
N LEU A 53 -8.96 -1.74 4.84
CA LEU A 53 -8.53 -2.57 3.70
C LEU A 53 -7.71 -1.70 2.74
N ASN A 54 -6.46 -2.07 2.53
CA ASN A 54 -5.61 -1.49 1.50
C ASN A 54 -5.73 -2.35 0.23
N VAL A 55 -6.32 -1.80 -0.82
CA VAL A 55 -6.60 -2.50 -2.08
C VAL A 55 -5.78 -1.89 -3.19
N ASN A 56 -4.99 -2.70 -3.90
CA ASN A 56 -4.21 -2.24 -5.04
C ASN A 56 -4.63 -3.01 -6.30
N MET A 57 -5.05 -2.25 -7.31
CA MET A 57 -5.42 -2.77 -8.63
C MET A 57 -4.18 -2.83 -9.53
N PRO A 58 -3.93 -3.96 -10.23
CA PRO A 58 -2.84 -4.02 -11.20
C PRO A 58 -3.15 -3.17 -12.43
N ALA A 59 -2.11 -2.54 -13.03
CA ALA A 59 -2.26 -1.78 -14.28
C ALA A 59 -2.38 -2.70 -15.50
N ARG A 60 -3.50 -3.41 -15.60
CA ARG A 60 -3.81 -4.39 -16.66
C ARG A 60 -5.25 -4.24 -17.12
N LYS A 61 -5.58 -4.74 -18.29
CA LYS A 61 -6.97 -4.84 -18.73
C LYS A 61 -7.78 -5.71 -17.79
N ALA A 62 -9.06 -5.44 -17.64
CA ALA A 62 -9.96 -6.22 -16.77
C ALA A 62 -9.90 -7.73 -17.08
N SER A 63 -9.80 -8.10 -18.36
CA SER A 63 -9.66 -9.49 -18.80
C SER A 63 -8.35 -10.18 -18.43
N GLU A 64 -7.32 -9.40 -18.05
CA GLU A 64 -5.99 -9.90 -17.66
C GLU A 64 -5.82 -9.96 -16.15
N ILE A 65 -6.81 -9.47 -15.39
CA ILE A 65 -6.81 -9.57 -13.92
C ILE A 65 -7.10 -11.01 -13.52
N ARG A 66 -6.15 -11.61 -12.82
CA ARG A 66 -6.17 -13.04 -12.47
C ARG A 66 -7.04 -13.39 -11.27
N GLY A 67 -7.59 -12.37 -10.59
CA GLY A 67 -8.41 -12.52 -9.40
C GLY A 67 -7.93 -11.67 -8.24
N VAL A 68 -8.31 -12.04 -7.02
CA VAL A 68 -8.00 -11.32 -5.77
C VAL A 68 -7.10 -12.19 -4.90
N ARG A 69 -6.11 -11.57 -4.24
CA ARG A 69 -5.27 -12.20 -3.20
C ARG A 69 -5.35 -11.41 -1.90
N LEU A 70 -5.53 -12.12 -0.79
CA LEU A 70 -5.25 -11.58 0.54
C LEU A 70 -3.74 -11.51 0.72
N THR A 71 -3.26 -10.37 1.16
CA THR A 71 -1.83 -10.06 1.19
C THR A 71 -1.42 -9.42 2.51
N ARG A 72 -0.12 -9.32 2.71
CA ARG A 72 0.50 -8.46 3.72
C ARG A 72 1.23 -7.31 3.06
N LEU A 73 1.52 -6.25 3.80
CA LEU A 73 2.33 -5.14 3.28
C LEU A 73 3.73 -5.63 2.93
N GLY A 74 4.15 -5.36 1.69
CA GLY A 74 5.53 -5.43 1.30
C GLY A 74 6.31 -4.20 1.75
N ARG A 75 7.64 -4.30 1.75
CA ARG A 75 8.53 -3.19 2.09
C ARG A 75 9.03 -2.52 0.82
N ARG A 76 8.75 -1.23 0.68
CA ARG A 76 9.34 -0.44 -0.39
C ARG A 76 10.77 -0.10 -0.04
N VAL A 77 11.68 -0.39 -0.97
CA VAL A 77 13.09 -0.07 -0.84
C VAL A 77 13.37 1.09 -1.79
N TYR A 78 13.77 2.21 -1.21
CA TYR A 78 14.24 3.35 -2.01
C TYR A 78 15.74 3.21 -2.20
N SER A 79 16.22 3.42 -3.42
CA SER A 79 17.66 3.63 -3.61
C SER A 79 18.03 4.97 -2.97
N ASP A 80 19.08 4.97 -2.16
CA ASP A 80 19.62 6.15 -1.50
C ASP A 80 20.27 7.08 -2.54
N SER A 81 19.48 7.63 -3.45
CA SER A 81 19.96 8.62 -4.41
C SER A 81 19.71 10.02 -3.87
N LEU A 82 20.75 10.59 -3.30
CA LEU A 82 20.80 11.99 -2.96
C LEU A 82 21.42 12.74 -4.17
N MET A 83 20.59 13.49 -4.90
CA MET A 83 21.09 14.35 -5.97
C MET A 83 21.32 15.75 -5.44
N LYS A 84 22.59 16.19 -5.48
CA LYS A 84 22.98 17.57 -5.19
C LYS A 84 22.74 18.41 -6.43
N MET A 85 21.96 19.47 -6.32
CA MET A 85 21.66 20.42 -7.40
C MET A 85 21.89 21.85 -6.91
N GLN A 86 21.86 22.82 -7.81
CA GLN A 86 21.84 24.24 -7.47
C GLN A 86 20.52 24.85 -7.93
N ASP A 87 19.92 25.68 -7.07
CA ASP A 87 18.77 26.49 -7.47
C ASP A 87 19.21 27.66 -8.41
N PRO A 88 18.27 28.38 -9.04
CA PRO A 88 18.59 29.52 -9.90
C PRO A 88 19.38 30.64 -9.19
N ARG A 89 19.41 30.67 -7.86
CA ARG A 89 20.16 31.59 -7.01
C ARG A 89 21.53 31.03 -6.57
N LYS A 90 21.96 29.92 -7.18
CA LYS A 90 23.21 29.18 -6.88
C LYS A 90 23.31 28.61 -5.46
N ARG A 91 22.17 28.41 -4.76
CA ARG A 91 22.18 27.74 -3.45
C ARG A 91 22.14 26.24 -3.66
N GLU A 92 22.91 25.51 -2.86
CA GLU A 92 22.88 24.05 -2.87
C GLU A 92 21.54 23.55 -2.37
N ILE A 93 20.90 22.70 -3.15
CA ILE A 93 19.69 21.97 -2.80
C ILE A 93 19.95 20.48 -2.95
N TYR A 94 19.35 19.70 -2.09
CA TYR A 94 19.45 18.25 -2.13
C TYR A 94 18.07 17.67 -2.48
N TRP A 95 18.04 16.91 -3.56
CA TRP A 95 16.85 16.18 -3.95
C TRP A 95 16.96 14.75 -3.42
N ILE A 96 16.05 14.37 -2.53
CA ILE A 96 15.96 13.01 -1.99
C ILE A 96 14.99 12.24 -2.88
N GLY A 97 15.50 11.34 -3.69
CA GLY A 97 14.70 10.54 -4.64
C GLY A 97 15.27 10.61 -6.05
N GLY A 98 14.73 9.84 -6.95
CA GLY A 98 15.16 9.78 -8.38
C GLY A 98 15.74 8.42 -8.79
N GLY A 99 15.92 7.51 -7.84
CA GLY A 99 16.19 6.10 -8.16
C GLY A 99 14.92 5.31 -8.42
N SER A 100 15.01 4.23 -9.17
CA SER A 100 13.91 3.27 -9.31
C SER A 100 13.54 2.70 -7.93
N ALA A 101 12.29 2.89 -7.51
CA ALA A 101 11.80 2.24 -6.31
C ALA A 101 11.73 0.73 -6.58
N SER A 102 12.44 -0.05 -5.77
CA SER A 102 12.28 -1.50 -5.72
C SER A 102 11.42 -1.89 -4.52
N TRP A 103 11.05 -3.14 -4.44
CA TRP A 103 10.32 -3.65 -3.30
C TRP A 103 10.96 -4.95 -2.80
N SER A 104 10.83 -5.22 -1.52
CA SER A 104 11.20 -6.47 -0.89
C SER A 104 10.05 -6.96 -0.03
N GLY A 105 9.89 -8.26 0.06
CA GLY A 105 8.82 -8.85 0.86
C GLY A 105 8.66 -10.33 0.58
N ALA A 106 7.82 -10.95 1.38
CA ALA A 106 7.46 -12.34 1.21
C ALA A 106 6.63 -12.56 -0.07
N ALA A 107 6.50 -13.81 -0.51
CA ALA A 107 5.74 -14.19 -1.70
C ALA A 107 4.24 -13.81 -1.62
N ASP A 108 3.72 -13.57 -0.41
CA ASP A 108 2.36 -13.14 -0.12
C ASP A 108 2.21 -11.62 0.05
N SER A 109 3.22 -10.82 -0.38
CA SER A 109 3.14 -9.36 -0.31
C SER A 109 2.21 -8.76 -1.36
N ASP A 110 1.69 -7.57 -1.06
CA ASP A 110 0.84 -6.77 -1.95
C ASP A 110 1.53 -6.45 -3.27
N PHE A 111 2.79 -6.05 -3.25
CA PHE A 111 3.60 -5.79 -4.44
C PHE A 111 3.68 -7.03 -5.34
N ARG A 112 3.96 -8.19 -4.75
CA ARG A 112 4.05 -9.43 -5.52
C ARG A 112 2.73 -9.82 -6.15
N ALA A 113 1.63 -9.68 -5.42
CA ALA A 113 0.30 -9.97 -5.96
C ALA A 113 -0.03 -9.09 -7.16
N VAL A 114 0.23 -7.78 -7.06
CA VAL A 114 0.00 -6.82 -8.15
C VAL A 114 0.89 -7.11 -9.36
N GLU A 115 2.17 -7.40 -9.16
CA GLU A 115 3.10 -7.78 -10.21
C GLU A 115 2.64 -9.04 -10.97
N ASP A 116 2.16 -10.04 -10.23
CA ASP A 116 1.59 -11.26 -10.79
C ASP A 116 0.22 -11.05 -11.47
N GLY A 117 -0.35 -9.83 -11.43
CA GLY A 117 -1.63 -9.49 -12.07
C GLY A 117 -2.86 -9.78 -11.22
N TYR A 118 -2.72 -9.91 -9.91
CA TYR A 118 -3.83 -10.02 -8.97
C TYR A 118 -4.15 -8.67 -8.34
N ILE A 119 -5.40 -8.49 -7.98
CA ILE A 119 -5.81 -7.44 -7.05
C ILE A 119 -5.29 -7.85 -5.66
N SER A 120 -4.53 -6.98 -5.01
CA SER A 120 -4.14 -7.23 -3.63
C SER A 120 -5.15 -6.63 -2.65
N VAL A 121 -5.50 -7.34 -1.61
CA VAL A 121 -6.31 -6.86 -0.49
C VAL A 121 -5.54 -7.14 0.80
N THR A 122 -5.07 -6.09 1.44
CA THR A 122 -4.31 -6.18 2.70
C THR A 122 -5.13 -5.60 3.84
N PRO A 123 -5.59 -6.41 4.80
CA PRO A 123 -6.20 -5.91 6.02
C PRO A 123 -5.14 -5.24 6.91
N LEU A 124 -5.43 -4.04 7.39
CA LEU A 124 -4.55 -3.26 8.23
C LEU A 124 -5.28 -2.78 9.49
N THR A 125 -4.53 -2.64 10.58
CA THR A 125 -4.95 -1.91 11.77
C THR A 125 -4.09 -0.65 11.91
N LEU A 126 -4.57 0.32 12.69
CA LEU A 126 -3.78 1.53 13.01
C LEU A 126 -2.96 1.36 14.30
N ASP A 127 -3.08 0.23 15.00
CA ASP A 127 -2.22 -0.07 16.12
C ASP A 127 -0.81 -0.40 15.62
N LEU A 128 0.10 0.55 15.81
CA LEU A 128 1.52 0.43 15.44
C LEU A 128 2.37 -0.14 16.57
N THR A 129 1.77 -0.66 17.64
CA THR A 129 2.49 -1.23 18.77
C THR A 129 3.29 -2.46 18.31
N HIS A 130 4.59 -2.41 18.46
CA HIS A 130 5.45 -3.55 18.21
C HIS A 130 5.39 -4.52 19.38
N LEU A 131 4.36 -5.38 19.44
CA LEU A 131 4.06 -6.24 20.58
C LEU A 131 5.26 -7.07 21.05
N LYS A 132 5.99 -7.68 20.11
CA LYS A 132 7.20 -8.47 20.43
C LYS A 132 8.25 -7.61 21.16
N MET A 133 8.50 -6.39 20.64
CA MET A 133 9.45 -5.48 21.26
C MET A 133 8.98 -4.99 22.63
N LEU A 134 7.67 -4.78 22.80
CA LEU A 134 7.08 -4.38 24.06
C LEU A 134 7.32 -5.45 25.13
N ASP A 135 7.19 -6.73 24.80
CA ASP A 135 7.47 -7.82 25.75
C ASP A 135 8.96 -7.92 26.10
N GLU A 136 9.85 -7.75 25.12
CA GLU A 136 11.28 -7.69 25.36
C GLU A 136 11.67 -6.47 26.21
N ALA A 137 11.07 -5.31 25.95
CA ALA A 137 11.34 -4.07 26.67
C ALA A 137 10.97 -4.11 28.16
N LYS A 138 10.01 -4.93 28.56
CA LYS A 138 9.69 -5.16 29.97
C LYS A 138 10.89 -5.64 30.77
N LEU A 139 11.80 -6.38 30.12
CA LEU A 139 13.03 -6.88 30.75
C LEU A 139 14.09 -5.79 30.95
N TRP A 140 14.00 -4.67 30.23
CA TRP A 140 14.94 -3.56 30.34
C TRP A 140 14.60 -2.62 31.49
N TRP A 141 13.35 -2.64 31.93
CA TRP A 141 12.84 -1.79 32.98
C TRP A 141 12.74 -2.61 34.25
N THR A 142 13.90 -3.08 34.74
CA THR A 142 13.99 -3.56 36.11
C THR A 142 13.90 -2.32 37.00
N GLU A 143 12.88 -2.27 37.85
CA GLU A 143 12.74 -1.20 38.83
C GLU A 143 14.04 -1.01 39.62
N PRO A 144 14.39 0.27 39.94
CA PRO A 144 15.54 0.58 40.80
C PRO A 144 15.35 0.04 42.20
#